data_7de46a219872677afc8395d062ae5dcb
#
_entry.id   7de46a219872677afc8395d062ae5dcb
#
_cell.length_a   1.000
_cell.length_b   1.000
_cell.length_c   1.000
_cell.angle_alpha   90.00
_cell.angle_beta   90.00
_cell.angle_gamma   90.00
#
_symmetry.space_group_name_H-M   'P 1'
#
loop_
_entity.id
_entity.type
_entity.pdbx_description
1 polymer ?
#
loop_
_entity_poly.entity_id
_entity_poly.type
_entity_poly.pdbx_seq_one_letter_code
_entity_poly.pdbx_strand_id
1 'polypeptide(L)'
;MAYEVGVEWVNNYDCHNSLTHEHEDAGGFYDELVHHDGWVGSFNWGDGNAWEQDFKRPDKGGTADHWVDTVDFAYFTGHGSPFVAAYFRCDVPDDDRLEADHYSGPDNGDLRLGKIDLEWLALEVCSTLQLDATMAGVNYDVFDRWAKAFQGLHMICSFTTGSQDVATPGRYFAAFCDGRWPTVVYGFPEWMIGRIPMKVIDAWFQMTTLTQPDGVESAVLYANTQGTDTHNDYIHGHGHVSSDPVPGAASWFMWVWVPHAC
;
A
#
# COMPACT_ATOMS: atom_id res chain seq x y z
N MET A 1 -3.14 -18.94 -12.84
CA MET A 1 -2.61 -17.62 -13.26
C MET A 1 -1.36 -17.40 -12.44
N ALA A 2 -0.38 -16.68 -12.94
CA ALA A 2 0.76 -16.28 -12.13
C ALA A 2 0.32 -15.04 -11.33
N TYR A 3 0.75 -14.91 -10.10
CA TYR A 3 0.50 -13.72 -9.29
C TYR A 3 1.52 -12.64 -9.63
N GLU A 4 1.09 -11.41 -9.71
CA GLU A 4 1.89 -10.29 -10.20
C GLU A 4 2.09 -9.22 -9.12
N VAL A 5 3.29 -8.64 -9.09
CA VAL A 5 3.65 -7.56 -8.18
C VAL A 5 4.24 -6.38 -8.93
N GLY A 6 3.82 -5.18 -8.55
CA GLY A 6 4.39 -3.93 -9.03
C GLY A 6 4.81 -3.03 -7.89
N VAL A 7 5.95 -2.35 -8.02
CA VAL A 7 6.42 -1.40 -7.03
C VAL A 7 6.86 -0.09 -7.66
N GLU A 8 6.59 1.01 -6.95
CA GLU A 8 7.14 2.32 -7.28
C GLU A 8 7.71 3.01 -6.04
N TRP A 9 8.70 3.87 -6.25
CA TRP A 9 9.38 4.57 -5.17
C TRP A 9 9.97 5.92 -5.63
N VAL A 10 10.09 6.87 -4.71
CA VAL A 10 10.72 8.16 -4.98
C VAL A 10 11.71 8.53 -3.87
N ASN A 11 13.02 8.48 -4.21
CA ASN A 11 14.10 8.97 -3.36
C ASN A 11 14.40 10.46 -3.63
N ASN A 12 14.52 10.83 -4.90
CA ASN A 12 15.05 12.11 -5.31
C ASN A 12 13.94 13.05 -5.76
N TYR A 13 13.35 13.74 -4.82
CA TYR A 13 12.37 14.79 -5.10
C TYR A 13 13.07 16.06 -5.56
N ASP A 14 12.47 16.75 -6.52
CA ASP A 14 12.93 18.07 -7.01
C ASP A 14 12.16 19.25 -6.40
N CYS A 15 11.01 18.97 -5.77
CA CYS A 15 10.15 19.96 -5.12
C CYS A 15 9.81 19.65 -3.66
N HIS A 16 10.21 18.49 -3.16
CA HIS A 16 10.10 18.07 -1.76
C HIS A 16 11.47 17.70 -1.20
N ASN A 17 11.56 17.39 0.07
CA ASN A 17 12.81 16.86 0.65
C ASN A 17 13.04 15.45 0.09
N SER A 18 14.26 15.20 -0.36
CA SER A 18 14.65 13.84 -0.79
C SER A 18 14.68 12.86 0.38
N LEU A 19 14.37 11.61 0.09
CA LEU A 19 14.45 10.47 0.98
C LEU A 19 15.69 9.63 0.60
N THR A 20 16.02 8.62 1.38
CA THR A 20 17.28 7.88 1.21
C THR A 20 17.08 6.42 0.88
N HIS A 21 16.07 5.79 1.46
CA HIS A 21 15.93 4.33 1.51
C HIS A 21 14.74 3.76 0.73
N GLU A 22 13.98 4.58 0.01
CA GLU A 22 12.77 4.14 -0.68
C GLU A 22 13.06 3.07 -1.76
N HIS A 23 14.22 3.20 -2.43
CA HIS A 23 14.67 2.20 -3.40
C HIS A 23 14.94 0.84 -2.74
N GLU A 24 15.64 0.83 -1.61
CA GLU A 24 15.93 -0.41 -0.87
C GLU A 24 14.66 -1.01 -0.27
N ASP A 25 13.75 -0.16 0.16
CA ASP A 25 12.49 -0.57 0.75
C ASP A 25 11.57 -1.23 -0.29
N ALA A 26 11.20 -0.53 -1.36
CA ALA A 26 10.39 -1.08 -2.45
C ALA A 26 11.06 -2.27 -3.14
N GLY A 27 12.38 -2.16 -3.38
CA GLY A 27 13.17 -3.25 -3.97
C GLY A 27 13.16 -4.49 -3.08
N GLY A 28 13.23 -4.32 -1.76
CA GLY A 28 13.14 -5.42 -0.80
C GLY A 28 11.80 -6.15 -0.83
N PHE A 29 10.69 -5.43 -0.97
CA PHE A 29 9.36 -6.01 -1.16
C PHE A 29 9.27 -6.80 -2.47
N TYR A 30 9.66 -6.18 -3.56
CA TYR A 30 9.67 -6.79 -4.88
C TYR A 30 10.53 -8.06 -4.95
N ASP A 31 11.77 -7.97 -4.48
CA ASP A 31 12.72 -9.08 -4.51
C ASP A 31 12.26 -10.27 -3.66
N GLU A 32 11.64 -10.02 -2.52
CA GLU A 32 11.12 -11.09 -1.65
C GLU A 32 10.02 -11.88 -2.36
N LEU A 33 9.05 -11.21 -2.98
CA LEU A 33 7.96 -11.88 -3.70
C LEU A 33 8.45 -12.54 -5.00
N VAL A 34 9.23 -11.84 -5.82
CA VAL A 34 9.66 -12.34 -7.14
C VAL A 34 10.70 -13.46 -7.02
N HIS A 35 11.75 -13.25 -6.21
CA HIS A 35 12.88 -14.18 -6.19
C HIS A 35 12.75 -15.29 -5.15
N HIS A 36 11.90 -15.10 -4.16
CA HIS A 36 11.76 -16.07 -3.08
C HIS A 36 10.40 -16.75 -3.02
N ASP A 37 9.34 -16.08 -3.50
CA ASP A 37 7.99 -16.65 -3.50
C ASP A 37 7.45 -17.02 -4.89
N GLY A 38 8.15 -16.61 -5.94
CA GLY A 38 7.85 -17.01 -7.31
C GLY A 38 6.75 -16.21 -8.00
N TRP A 39 6.45 -15.01 -7.48
CA TRP A 39 5.58 -14.05 -8.14
C TRP A 39 6.21 -13.53 -9.43
N VAL A 40 5.40 -13.05 -10.34
CA VAL A 40 5.86 -12.37 -11.55
C VAL A 40 6.03 -10.88 -11.25
N GLY A 41 7.22 -10.36 -11.46
CA GLY A 41 7.47 -8.93 -11.37
C GLY A 41 6.95 -8.21 -12.61
N SER A 42 5.96 -7.34 -12.43
CA SER A 42 5.38 -6.56 -13.53
C SER A 42 6.16 -5.27 -13.77
N PHE A 43 6.39 -4.49 -12.71
CA PHE A 43 7.21 -3.28 -12.77
C PHE A 43 7.93 -3.02 -11.43
N ASN A 44 9.08 -2.32 -11.54
CA ASN A 44 9.84 -1.78 -10.41
C ASN A 44 10.43 -0.45 -10.87
N TRP A 45 9.72 0.64 -10.58
CA TRP A 45 10.07 1.95 -11.10
C TRP A 45 10.34 2.95 -9.99
N GLY A 46 11.30 3.83 -10.23
CA GLY A 46 11.67 4.81 -9.23
C GLY A 46 12.05 6.16 -9.77
N ASP A 47 11.99 7.15 -8.91
CA ASP A 47 12.32 8.56 -9.18
C ASP A 47 11.58 9.09 -10.42
N GLY A 48 12.28 9.51 -11.45
CA GLY A 48 11.70 10.06 -12.68
C GLY A 48 10.92 9.05 -13.53
N ASN A 49 10.89 7.76 -13.17
CA ASN A 49 10.07 6.73 -13.83
C ASN A 49 8.87 6.31 -12.96
N ALA A 50 8.77 6.76 -11.73
CA ALA A 50 7.58 6.60 -10.90
C ALA A 50 6.62 7.76 -11.18
N TRP A 51 5.41 7.43 -11.62
CA TRP A 51 4.48 8.44 -12.08
C TRP A 51 3.11 8.31 -11.40
N GLU A 52 2.58 9.43 -10.96
CA GLU A 52 1.23 9.49 -10.41
C GLU A 52 0.18 8.85 -11.34
N GLN A 53 0.34 9.03 -12.66
CA GLN A 53 -0.56 8.49 -13.68
C GLN A 53 -0.72 6.98 -13.61
N ASP A 54 0.28 6.26 -13.15
CA ASP A 54 0.26 4.79 -13.06
C ASP A 54 -0.69 4.27 -11.96
N PHE A 55 -1.05 5.14 -11.02
CA PHE A 55 -2.05 4.90 -9.97
C PHE A 55 -3.40 5.56 -10.27
N LYS A 56 -3.40 6.61 -11.10
CA LYS A 56 -4.53 7.47 -11.33
C LYS A 56 -5.55 6.84 -12.27
N ARG A 57 -6.83 7.01 -11.95
CA ARG A 57 -7.93 6.48 -12.76
C ARG A 57 -7.96 7.06 -14.19
N PRO A 58 -8.34 6.26 -15.23
CA PRO A 58 -8.29 6.70 -16.63
C PRO A 58 -9.16 7.90 -16.97
N ASP A 59 -10.31 8.06 -16.32
CA ASP A 59 -11.22 9.19 -16.57
C ASP A 59 -10.68 10.54 -16.08
N LYS A 60 -9.53 10.51 -15.38
CA LYS A 60 -8.75 11.69 -14.98
C LYS A 60 -7.39 11.77 -15.72
N GLY A 61 -7.21 11.01 -16.76
CA GLY A 61 -5.99 11.01 -17.55
C GLY A 61 -4.91 10.05 -17.08
N GLY A 62 -5.21 9.22 -16.08
CA GLY A 62 -4.29 8.21 -15.58
C GLY A 62 -4.28 6.93 -16.42
N THR A 63 -3.41 6.01 -16.04
CA THR A 63 -3.14 4.72 -16.70
C THR A 63 -3.15 3.54 -15.71
N ALA A 64 -3.85 3.69 -14.57
CA ALA A 64 -3.91 2.62 -13.56
C ALA A 64 -4.40 1.29 -14.14
N ASP A 65 -5.32 1.33 -15.10
CA ASP A 65 -5.83 0.16 -15.82
C ASP A 65 -4.81 -0.53 -16.76
N HIS A 66 -3.64 0.04 -16.92
CA HIS A 66 -2.52 -0.55 -17.68
C HIS A 66 -1.37 -1.00 -16.75
N TRP A 67 -1.33 -0.49 -15.51
CA TRP A 67 -0.22 -0.71 -14.58
C TRP A 67 -0.69 -1.17 -13.21
N VAL A 68 -0.94 -0.24 -12.29
CA VAL A 68 -1.18 -0.55 -10.87
C VAL A 68 -2.43 -1.41 -10.65
N ASP A 69 -3.49 -1.20 -11.42
CA ASP A 69 -4.74 -1.98 -11.31
C ASP A 69 -4.68 -3.34 -12.03
N THR A 70 -3.52 -3.70 -12.62
CA THR A 70 -3.34 -4.97 -13.36
C THR A 70 -2.47 -5.99 -12.64
N VAL A 71 -1.95 -5.66 -11.47
CA VAL A 71 -1.18 -6.58 -10.62
C VAL A 71 -2.00 -6.98 -9.40
N ASP A 72 -1.70 -8.13 -8.80
CA ASP A 72 -2.38 -8.56 -7.56
C ASP A 72 -1.95 -7.70 -6.36
N PHE A 73 -0.69 -7.28 -6.30
CA PHE A 73 -0.17 -6.45 -5.22
C PHE A 73 0.65 -5.27 -5.75
N ALA A 74 0.29 -4.06 -5.33
CA ALA A 74 1.07 -2.86 -5.59
C ALA A 74 1.65 -2.28 -4.29
N TYR A 75 2.92 -1.86 -4.34
CA TYR A 75 3.63 -1.23 -3.22
C TYR A 75 4.24 0.09 -3.68
N PHE A 76 4.01 1.16 -2.90
CA PHE A 76 4.64 2.45 -3.11
C PHE A 76 5.33 2.92 -1.83
N THR A 77 6.50 3.51 -1.95
CA THR A 77 7.20 4.16 -0.84
C THR A 77 7.73 5.54 -1.21
N GLY A 78 7.52 6.51 -0.29
CA GLY A 78 7.84 7.92 -0.53
C GLY A 78 7.12 8.86 0.45
N HIS A 79 6.86 10.08 0.01
CA HIS A 79 6.08 11.03 0.77
C HIS A 79 4.57 10.82 0.61
N GLY A 80 3.82 11.11 1.69
CA GLY A 80 2.36 11.14 1.68
C GLY A 80 1.81 12.11 2.73
N SER A 81 0.50 12.26 2.72
CA SER A 81 -0.23 13.08 3.69
C SER A 81 -1.68 12.60 3.81
N PRO A 82 -2.48 13.10 4.77
CA PRO A 82 -3.86 12.65 4.91
C PRO A 82 -4.74 12.80 3.67
N PHE A 83 -4.43 13.74 2.78
CA PHE A 83 -5.19 13.99 1.55
C PHE A 83 -4.44 13.68 0.25
N VAL A 84 -3.21 13.20 0.35
CA VAL A 84 -2.38 12.80 -0.79
C VAL A 84 -1.79 11.43 -0.49
N ALA A 85 -2.22 10.42 -1.24
CA ALA A 85 -1.79 9.04 -1.06
C ALA A 85 -0.28 8.89 -1.29
N ALA A 86 0.22 9.58 -2.30
CA ALA A 86 1.62 9.60 -2.68
C ALA A 86 2.00 10.93 -3.32
N TYR A 87 3.19 11.42 -3.03
CA TYR A 87 3.82 12.52 -3.78
C TYR A 87 4.85 11.95 -4.74
N PHE A 88 4.91 12.55 -5.91
CA PHE A 88 5.85 12.22 -6.98
C PHE A 88 6.79 13.40 -7.24
N ARG A 89 7.65 13.29 -8.23
CA ARG A 89 8.49 14.40 -8.64
C ARG A 89 7.67 15.44 -9.42
N CYS A 90 8.00 16.71 -9.25
CA CYS A 90 7.29 17.81 -9.96
C CYS A 90 7.68 17.92 -11.44
N ASP A 91 8.75 17.25 -11.87
CA ASP A 91 9.20 17.23 -13.27
C ASP A 91 8.64 16.06 -14.09
N VAL A 92 7.83 15.19 -13.46
CA VAL A 92 7.09 14.12 -14.16
C VAL A 92 5.76 14.65 -14.75
N PRO A 93 5.12 13.89 -15.63
CA PRO A 93 3.79 14.25 -16.13
C PRO A 93 2.76 14.39 -15.01
N ASP A 94 1.80 15.31 -15.21
CA ASP A 94 0.69 15.64 -14.30
C ASP A 94 1.10 16.57 -13.13
N ASP A 95 0.51 16.42 -11.92
CA ASP A 95 0.56 17.44 -10.86
C ASP A 95 1.31 17.01 -9.58
N ASP A 96 2.15 15.99 -9.67
CA ASP A 96 2.98 15.45 -8.58
C ASP A 96 2.21 14.82 -7.39
N ARG A 97 0.89 14.67 -7.46
CA ARG A 97 0.06 14.25 -6.31
C ARG A 97 -0.99 13.24 -6.68
N LEU A 98 -1.10 12.20 -5.90
CA LEU A 98 -2.19 11.24 -5.96
C LEU A 98 -3.26 11.63 -4.91
N GLU A 99 -4.25 12.40 -5.35
CA GLU A 99 -5.20 13.08 -4.47
C GLU A 99 -6.29 12.15 -3.91
N ALA A 100 -6.64 12.38 -2.64
CA ALA A 100 -7.85 11.82 -2.01
C ALA A 100 -9.13 12.49 -2.54
N ASP A 101 -10.27 11.83 -2.34
CA ASP A 101 -11.55 12.52 -2.43
C ASP A 101 -11.56 13.74 -1.49
N HIS A 102 -12.27 14.80 -1.89
CA HIS A 102 -12.35 16.10 -1.22
C HIS A 102 -11.08 16.98 -1.26
N TYR A 103 -9.96 16.53 -1.79
CA TYR A 103 -8.80 17.41 -1.95
C TYR A 103 -9.11 18.57 -2.90
N SER A 104 -9.49 18.26 -4.13
CA SER A 104 -9.87 19.24 -5.16
C SER A 104 -11.40 19.32 -5.41
N GLY A 105 -12.20 18.58 -4.61
CA GLY A 105 -13.66 18.56 -4.66
C GLY A 105 -14.25 17.20 -4.27
N PRO A 106 -15.56 17.13 -4.02
CA PRO A 106 -16.22 15.87 -3.74
C PRO A 106 -16.11 14.94 -4.97
N ASP A 107 -15.89 13.65 -4.73
CA ASP A 107 -15.74 12.61 -5.76
C ASP A 107 -14.53 12.81 -6.71
N ASN A 108 -13.59 13.67 -6.35
CA ASN A 108 -12.48 14.07 -7.21
C ASN A 108 -11.16 13.38 -6.87
N GLY A 109 -11.18 12.31 -6.07
CA GLY A 109 -9.97 11.51 -5.79
C GLY A 109 -9.46 10.76 -7.03
N ASP A 110 -8.17 10.48 -7.04
CA ASP A 110 -7.47 9.87 -8.17
C ASP A 110 -7.56 8.35 -8.16
N LEU A 111 -7.67 7.75 -6.98
CA LEU A 111 -7.71 6.30 -6.84
C LEU A 111 -9.09 5.71 -7.08
N ARG A 112 -9.17 4.72 -7.97
CA ARG A 112 -10.33 3.84 -8.20
C ARG A 112 -9.82 2.49 -8.68
N LEU A 113 -9.45 1.62 -7.73
CA LEU A 113 -8.63 0.43 -7.91
C LEU A 113 -9.38 -0.87 -7.60
N GLY A 114 -8.85 -1.99 -8.09
CA GLY A 114 -9.43 -3.33 -7.94
C GLY A 114 -10.50 -3.66 -8.98
N LYS A 115 -10.58 -2.88 -10.06
CA LYS A 115 -11.49 -3.21 -11.18
C LYS A 115 -10.97 -4.33 -12.06
N ILE A 116 -9.66 -4.50 -12.10
CA ILE A 116 -9.00 -5.45 -13.00
C ILE A 116 -8.47 -6.61 -12.19
N ASP A 117 -7.48 -6.37 -11.33
CA ASP A 117 -6.81 -7.46 -10.62
C ASP A 117 -6.22 -7.04 -9.24
N LEU A 118 -6.17 -5.75 -8.90
CA LEU A 118 -5.50 -5.31 -7.68
C LEU A 118 -6.30 -5.65 -6.42
N GLU A 119 -5.81 -6.57 -5.62
CA GLU A 119 -6.36 -6.88 -4.30
C GLU A 119 -5.76 -6.01 -3.20
N TRP A 120 -4.44 -5.77 -3.22
CA TRP A 120 -3.75 -5.11 -2.10
C TRP A 120 -2.89 -3.95 -2.56
N LEU A 121 -3.08 -2.80 -1.91
CA LEU A 121 -2.24 -1.61 -2.07
C LEU A 121 -1.54 -1.31 -0.74
N ALA A 122 -0.22 -1.31 -0.71
CA ALA A 122 0.55 -0.84 0.43
C ALA A 122 1.25 0.48 0.09
N LEU A 123 1.06 1.46 0.97
CA LEU A 123 1.62 2.80 0.85
C LEU A 123 2.50 3.07 2.08
N GLU A 124 3.80 2.88 1.94
CA GLU A 124 4.80 3.23 2.97
C GLU A 124 5.05 4.74 2.89
N VAL A 125 4.09 5.51 3.39
CA VAL A 125 4.05 6.97 3.33
C VAL A 125 3.43 7.56 4.60
N CYS A 126 3.70 8.83 4.88
CA CYS A 126 3.19 9.49 6.08
C CYS A 126 1.68 9.73 6.06
N SER A 127 1.00 9.39 7.15
CA SER A 127 -0.33 9.90 7.57
C SER A 127 -1.51 9.66 6.61
N THR A 128 -1.35 8.92 5.53
CA THR A 128 -2.43 8.71 4.53
C THR A 128 -3.70 8.14 5.16
N LEU A 129 -3.57 7.21 6.09
CA LEU A 129 -4.70 6.62 6.80
C LEU A 129 -4.98 7.26 8.18
N GLN A 130 -4.55 8.50 8.42
CA GLN A 130 -4.96 9.24 9.61
C GLN A 130 -6.49 9.26 9.71
N LEU A 131 -7.07 8.96 10.90
CA LEU A 131 -8.51 8.80 11.05
C LEU A 131 -9.27 10.06 10.62
N ASP A 132 -8.91 11.19 11.19
CA ASP A 132 -9.54 12.50 10.94
C ASP A 132 -8.51 13.50 10.42
N ALA A 133 -8.86 14.23 9.37
CA ALA A 133 -8.00 15.28 8.83
C ALA A 133 -8.82 16.49 8.38
N THR A 134 -8.25 17.70 8.55
CA THR A 134 -8.93 18.95 8.24
C THR A 134 -8.35 19.58 6.99
N MET A 135 -9.21 19.94 6.04
CA MET A 135 -8.88 20.72 4.85
C MET A 135 -9.85 21.88 4.70
N ALA A 136 -9.31 23.08 4.47
CA ALA A 136 -10.10 24.31 4.33
C ALA A 136 -11.12 24.56 5.47
N GLY A 137 -10.81 24.11 6.69
CA GLY A 137 -11.67 24.24 7.88
C GLY A 137 -12.78 23.18 8.00
N VAL A 138 -12.82 22.21 7.11
CA VAL A 138 -13.74 21.06 7.16
C VAL A 138 -12.97 19.82 7.59
N ASN A 139 -13.53 19.07 8.53
CA ASN A 139 -12.96 17.78 8.96
C ASN A 139 -13.55 16.66 8.10
N TYR A 140 -12.68 15.78 7.62
CA TYR A 140 -13.02 14.61 6.84
C TYR A 140 -12.42 13.37 7.53
N ASP A 141 -13.21 12.33 7.69
CA ASP A 141 -12.69 11.06 8.17
C ASP A 141 -11.96 10.28 7.05
N VAL A 142 -11.34 9.17 7.43
CA VAL A 142 -10.60 8.32 6.51
C VAL A 142 -11.50 7.72 5.43
N PHE A 143 -12.76 7.46 5.73
CA PHE A 143 -13.73 6.90 4.79
C PHE A 143 -14.18 7.94 3.77
N ASP A 144 -14.42 9.18 4.19
CA ASP A 144 -14.72 10.29 3.28
C ASP A 144 -13.62 10.43 2.21
N ARG A 145 -12.37 10.24 2.61
CA ARG A 145 -11.21 10.44 1.75
C ARG A 145 -10.91 9.24 0.84
N TRP A 146 -11.07 8.01 1.32
CA TRP A 146 -10.54 6.83 0.64
C TRP A 146 -11.56 5.74 0.28
N ALA A 147 -12.80 5.75 0.82
CA ALA A 147 -13.76 4.68 0.55
C ALA A 147 -14.04 4.47 -0.95
N LYS A 148 -14.01 5.52 -1.74
CA LYS A 148 -14.26 5.43 -3.19
C LYS A 148 -13.09 4.87 -3.99
N ALA A 149 -11.90 4.77 -3.40
CA ALA A 149 -10.78 4.06 -4.02
C ALA A 149 -11.09 2.58 -4.26
N PHE A 150 -11.96 2.00 -3.46
CA PHE A 150 -12.30 0.58 -3.48
C PHE A 150 -13.33 0.27 -4.58
N GLN A 151 -12.85 -0.27 -5.70
CA GLN A 151 -13.69 -0.70 -6.82
C GLN A 151 -13.61 -2.22 -7.06
N GLY A 152 -13.12 -2.94 -6.10
CA GLY A 152 -12.75 -4.35 -6.04
C GLY A 152 -11.56 -4.55 -5.10
N LEU A 153 -10.81 -3.49 -4.84
CA LEU A 153 -9.67 -3.48 -3.93
C LEU A 153 -10.05 -4.04 -2.55
N HIS A 154 -9.22 -4.91 -1.99
CA HIS A 154 -9.43 -5.55 -0.70
C HIS A 154 -8.99 -4.65 0.45
N MET A 155 -7.78 -4.09 0.37
CA MET A 155 -7.27 -3.21 1.42
C MET A 155 -6.21 -2.21 0.95
N ILE A 156 -6.09 -1.14 1.74
CA ILE A 156 -4.99 -0.18 1.70
C ILE A 156 -4.26 -0.27 3.03
N CYS A 157 -2.97 -0.58 3.00
CA CYS A 157 -2.08 -0.55 4.16
C CYS A 157 -1.30 0.77 4.15
N SER A 158 -1.23 1.50 5.27
CA SER A 158 -0.43 2.72 5.39
C SER A 158 -0.28 3.14 6.87
N PHE A 159 0.06 4.40 7.13
CA PHE A 159 0.26 4.95 8.47
C PHE A 159 -0.77 6.03 8.82
N THR A 160 -1.03 6.16 10.14
CA THR A 160 -1.83 7.27 10.69
C THR A 160 -0.95 8.45 11.10
N THR A 161 0.35 8.22 11.27
CA THR A 161 1.36 9.20 11.66
C THR A 161 2.45 9.33 10.57
N GLY A 162 3.47 10.14 10.83
CA GLY A 162 4.68 10.10 10.02
C GLY A 162 5.39 8.76 10.19
N SER A 163 5.82 8.15 9.09
CA SER A 163 6.77 7.02 9.06
C SER A 163 8.20 7.53 8.95
N GLN A 164 9.17 6.66 9.27
CA GLN A 164 10.58 6.96 9.05
C GLN A 164 11.09 6.27 7.78
N ASP A 165 11.89 7.01 7.04
CA ASP A 165 12.66 6.55 5.88
C ASP A 165 13.72 5.50 6.32
N VAL A 166 13.40 4.23 6.16
CA VAL A 166 14.25 3.07 6.52
C VAL A 166 14.21 2.00 5.44
N ALA A 167 15.29 1.28 5.24
CA ALA A 167 15.51 0.38 4.11
C ALA A 167 14.81 -1.01 4.18
N THR A 168 14.09 -1.31 5.25
CA THR A 168 13.70 -2.71 5.52
C THR A 168 12.21 -3.02 5.56
N PRO A 169 11.28 -2.06 5.65
CA PRO A 169 9.86 -2.35 5.79
C PRO A 169 9.31 -3.28 4.72
N GLY A 170 9.51 -2.96 3.45
CA GLY A 170 8.97 -3.75 2.35
C GLY A 170 9.45 -5.19 2.36
N ARG A 171 10.77 -5.40 2.57
CA ARG A 171 11.31 -6.76 2.68
C ARG A 171 10.70 -7.54 3.84
N TYR A 172 10.54 -6.92 5.01
CA TYR A 172 9.96 -7.61 6.16
C TYR A 172 8.47 -7.86 5.96
N PHE A 173 7.76 -6.90 5.39
CA PHE A 173 6.34 -7.05 5.07
C PHE A 173 6.09 -8.24 4.14
N ALA A 174 6.79 -8.31 2.99
CA ALA A 174 6.70 -9.42 2.07
C ALA A 174 7.08 -10.76 2.73
N ALA A 175 8.18 -10.78 3.51
CA ALA A 175 8.63 -11.98 4.19
C ALA A 175 7.66 -12.49 5.28
N PHE A 176 6.91 -11.60 5.92
CA PHE A 176 5.82 -12.01 6.81
C PHE A 176 4.65 -12.58 6.04
N CYS A 177 4.29 -11.98 4.91
CA CYS A 177 3.23 -12.49 4.05
C CYS A 177 3.54 -13.89 3.50
N ASP A 178 4.76 -14.13 3.01
CA ASP A 178 5.18 -15.41 2.43
C ASP A 178 5.62 -16.46 3.47
N GLY A 179 5.75 -16.05 4.73
CA GLY A 179 6.13 -16.92 5.85
C GLY A 179 7.63 -17.12 6.04
N ARG A 180 8.50 -16.35 5.39
CA ARG A 180 9.96 -16.41 5.51
C ARG A 180 10.55 -15.51 6.61
N TRP A 181 9.72 -14.87 7.39
CA TRP A 181 10.13 -13.93 8.43
C TRP A 181 11.17 -14.48 9.43
N PRO A 182 11.22 -15.77 9.79
CA PRO A 182 12.31 -16.29 10.63
C PRO A 182 13.69 -16.08 10.03
N THR A 183 13.82 -16.17 8.70
CA THR A 183 15.08 -15.96 7.98
C THR A 183 15.50 -14.49 8.00
N VAL A 184 14.59 -13.58 7.73
CA VAL A 184 14.89 -12.14 7.67
C VAL A 184 15.06 -11.50 9.05
N VAL A 185 14.31 -11.97 10.06
CA VAL A 185 14.32 -11.38 11.40
C VAL A 185 15.39 -12.00 12.31
N TYR A 186 15.52 -13.31 12.29
CA TYR A 186 16.37 -14.05 13.23
C TYR A 186 17.58 -14.69 12.56
N GLY A 187 17.67 -14.72 11.25
CA GLY A 187 18.74 -15.36 10.50
C GLY A 187 18.73 -16.90 10.54
N PHE A 188 17.66 -17.51 11.04
CA PHE A 188 17.50 -18.95 11.03
C PHE A 188 17.09 -19.45 9.64
N PRO A 189 17.71 -20.52 9.12
CA PRO A 189 17.32 -21.06 7.83
C PRO A 189 15.89 -21.62 7.86
N GLU A 190 15.17 -21.45 6.76
CA GLU A 190 13.75 -21.81 6.61
C GLU A 190 13.44 -23.29 6.99
N TRP A 191 14.35 -24.21 6.65
CA TRP A 191 14.18 -25.63 6.98
C TRP A 191 14.10 -25.94 8.49
N MET A 192 14.52 -24.99 9.34
CA MET A 192 14.54 -25.13 10.78
C MET A 192 13.18 -24.88 11.42
N ILE A 193 12.40 -23.98 10.86
CA ILE A 193 11.10 -23.52 11.42
C ILE A 193 9.95 -23.79 10.44
N GLY A 194 10.23 -23.84 9.14
CA GLY A 194 9.23 -23.85 8.06
C GLY A 194 8.70 -22.46 7.75
N ARG A 195 7.82 -22.38 6.77
CA ARG A 195 7.09 -21.14 6.42
C ARG A 195 5.89 -20.97 7.33
N ILE A 196 5.70 -19.78 7.87
CA ILE A 196 4.55 -19.40 8.71
C ILE A 196 3.96 -18.10 8.15
N PRO A 197 3.17 -18.19 7.08
CA PRO A 197 2.57 -17.00 6.45
C PRO A 197 1.66 -16.26 7.43
N MET A 198 1.68 -14.93 7.35
CA MET A 198 0.75 -14.06 8.06
C MET A 198 -0.31 -13.54 7.09
N LYS A 199 -1.48 -13.17 7.62
CA LYS A 199 -2.44 -12.36 6.89
C LYS A 199 -1.79 -11.04 6.51
N VAL A 200 -2.20 -10.45 5.40
CA VAL A 200 -1.65 -9.17 4.93
C VAL A 200 -1.71 -8.09 6.01
N ILE A 201 -2.85 -7.98 6.70
CA ILE A 201 -3.03 -7.00 7.79
C ILE A 201 -2.08 -7.27 8.97
N ASP A 202 -1.92 -8.52 9.39
CA ASP A 202 -1.07 -8.89 10.52
C ASP A 202 0.42 -8.67 10.16
N ALA A 203 0.79 -8.98 8.92
CA ALA A 203 2.13 -8.76 8.38
C ALA A 203 2.50 -7.27 8.35
N TRP A 204 1.56 -6.39 7.95
CA TRP A 204 1.74 -4.94 7.97
C TRP A 204 2.02 -4.41 9.38
N PHE A 205 1.22 -4.80 10.36
CA PHE A 205 1.42 -4.39 11.75
C PHE A 205 2.71 -4.95 12.36
N GLN A 206 3.04 -6.21 12.05
CA GLN A 206 4.28 -6.82 12.52
C GLN A 206 5.53 -6.14 11.93
N MET A 207 5.48 -5.80 10.64
CA MET A 207 6.55 -5.04 9.98
C MET A 207 6.74 -3.69 10.67
N THR A 208 5.68 -2.92 10.88
CA THR A 208 5.75 -1.63 11.58
C THR A 208 6.42 -1.76 12.95
N THR A 209 6.00 -2.74 13.75
CA THR A 209 6.56 -2.99 15.09
C THR A 209 8.07 -3.27 15.08
N LEU A 210 8.59 -3.84 14.00
CA LEU A 210 10.01 -4.22 13.91
C LEU A 210 10.89 -3.17 13.25
N THR A 211 10.34 -2.34 12.38
CA THR A 211 11.14 -1.46 11.52
C THR A 211 10.98 0.01 11.84
N GLN A 212 9.83 0.38 12.41
CA GLN A 212 9.53 1.76 12.72
C GLN A 212 9.77 2.06 14.21
N PRO A 213 10.15 3.29 14.59
CA PRO A 213 10.37 3.65 15.98
C PRO A 213 9.05 3.79 16.75
N ASP A 214 9.19 3.84 18.09
CA ASP A 214 8.07 4.09 19.00
C ASP A 214 7.31 5.36 18.59
N GLY A 215 5.97 5.28 18.62
CA GLY A 215 5.09 6.40 18.27
C GLY A 215 4.73 6.48 16.78
N VAL A 216 5.29 5.65 15.91
CA VAL A 216 4.76 5.45 14.57
C VAL A 216 3.56 4.50 14.64
N GLU A 217 2.45 4.93 14.07
CA GLU A 217 1.19 4.19 14.10
C GLU A 217 0.78 3.79 12.69
N SER A 218 0.58 2.51 12.48
CA SER A 218 0.11 1.97 11.20
C SER A 218 -1.39 1.65 11.22
N ALA A 219 -2.01 1.70 10.05
CA ALA A 219 -3.40 1.37 9.86
C ALA A 219 -3.63 0.60 8.57
N VAL A 220 -4.75 -0.09 8.53
CA VAL A 220 -5.28 -0.74 7.33
C VAL A 220 -6.74 -0.34 7.16
N LEU A 221 -7.06 0.16 5.98
CA LEU A 221 -8.43 0.37 5.54
C LEU A 221 -8.79 -0.79 4.62
N TYR A 222 -9.85 -1.53 4.93
CA TYR A 222 -10.24 -2.70 4.16
C TYR A 222 -11.74 -2.74 3.88
N ALA A 223 -12.10 -3.39 2.76
CA ALA A 223 -13.47 -3.58 2.37
C ALA A 223 -14.04 -4.86 3.01
N ASN A 224 -15.20 -4.74 3.64
CA ASN A 224 -15.95 -5.87 4.13
C ASN A 224 -17.37 -5.81 3.52
N THR A 225 -17.73 -6.79 2.71
CA THR A 225 -19.06 -6.89 2.14
C THR A 225 -19.72 -8.17 2.64
N GLN A 226 -21.06 -8.27 2.49
CA GLN A 226 -21.75 -9.49 2.90
C GLN A 226 -21.26 -10.70 2.08
N GLY A 227 -20.42 -11.53 2.71
CA GLY A 227 -19.82 -12.72 2.10
C GLY A 227 -18.36 -12.58 1.71
N THR A 228 -17.77 -11.38 1.82
CA THR A 228 -16.34 -11.15 1.64
C THR A 228 -15.75 -10.55 2.91
N ASP A 229 -14.69 -11.15 3.43
CA ASP A 229 -14.00 -10.71 4.63
C ASP A 229 -12.51 -10.56 4.34
N THR A 230 -12.17 -9.47 3.67
CA THR A 230 -10.79 -9.19 3.22
C THR A 230 -9.80 -9.01 4.37
N HIS A 231 -10.30 -8.76 5.59
CA HIS A 231 -9.48 -8.76 6.81
C HIS A 231 -8.73 -10.09 7.04
N ASN A 232 -9.23 -11.19 6.50
CA ASN A 232 -8.64 -12.51 6.68
C ASN A 232 -7.74 -12.94 5.52
N ASP A 233 -7.45 -12.05 4.58
CA ASP A 233 -6.66 -12.38 3.41
C ASP A 233 -5.19 -12.64 3.74
N TYR A 234 -4.70 -13.71 3.15
CA TYR A 234 -3.27 -13.97 2.93
C TYR A 234 -2.93 -13.55 1.50
N ILE A 235 -1.66 -13.38 1.21
CA ILE A 235 -1.26 -13.26 -0.20
C ILE A 235 -1.52 -14.59 -0.92
N HIS A 236 -1.68 -14.53 -2.22
CA HIS A 236 -1.89 -15.71 -3.06
C HIS A 236 -0.82 -16.78 -2.83
N GLY A 237 -1.25 -18.03 -2.81
CA GLY A 237 -0.36 -19.17 -2.55
C GLY A 237 -0.15 -19.52 -1.07
N HIS A 238 -0.53 -18.65 -0.13
CA HIS A 238 -0.23 -18.81 1.30
C HIS A 238 -1.44 -18.96 2.22
N GLY A 239 -2.64 -18.82 1.70
CA GLY A 239 -3.86 -18.98 2.50
C GLY A 239 -5.11 -18.60 1.73
N HIS A 240 -6.13 -18.22 2.48
CA HIS A 240 -7.39 -17.76 1.91
C HIS A 240 -7.23 -16.35 1.35
N VAL A 241 -7.74 -16.14 0.15
CA VAL A 241 -7.97 -14.82 -0.44
C VAL A 241 -9.46 -14.68 -0.67
N SER A 242 -10.05 -13.60 -0.21
CA SER A 242 -11.46 -13.32 -0.40
C SER A 242 -11.77 -13.04 -1.87
N SER A 243 -13.01 -13.16 -2.27
CA SER A 243 -13.44 -12.65 -3.58
C SER A 243 -13.53 -11.13 -3.55
N ASP A 244 -13.34 -10.49 -4.69
CA ASP A 244 -13.36 -9.04 -4.81
C ASP A 244 -14.64 -8.42 -4.27
N PRO A 245 -14.53 -7.36 -3.47
CA PRO A 245 -15.68 -6.59 -3.01
C PRO A 245 -16.41 -5.96 -4.20
N VAL A 246 -17.72 -6.17 -4.30
CA VAL A 246 -18.51 -5.59 -5.39
C VAL A 246 -18.68 -4.09 -5.17
N PRO A 247 -18.25 -3.22 -6.11
CA PRO A 247 -18.39 -1.79 -6.00
C PRO A 247 -19.85 -1.36 -5.80
N GLY A 248 -20.11 -0.47 -4.84
CA GLY A 248 -21.46 0.03 -4.56
C GLY A 248 -22.43 -0.95 -3.92
N ALA A 249 -22.06 -2.23 -3.72
CA ALA A 249 -22.77 -3.09 -2.76
C ALA A 249 -22.66 -2.43 -1.37
N ALA A 250 -23.58 -2.78 -0.45
CA ALA A 250 -23.52 -2.29 0.93
C ALA A 250 -22.21 -2.77 1.58
N SER A 251 -21.16 -2.09 1.23
CA SER A 251 -19.79 -2.37 1.65
C SER A 251 -19.56 -1.67 2.97
N TRP A 252 -19.06 -2.41 3.92
CA TRP A 252 -18.59 -1.85 5.17
C TRP A 252 -17.09 -1.69 5.02
N PHE A 253 -16.62 -0.47 5.07
CA PHE A 253 -15.19 -0.21 5.21
C PHE A 253 -14.86 -0.28 6.68
N MET A 254 -13.77 -0.94 7.02
CA MET A 254 -13.24 -0.97 8.36
C MET A 254 -11.83 -0.42 8.37
N TRP A 255 -11.57 0.40 9.36
CA TRP A 255 -10.26 0.94 9.66
C TRP A 255 -9.78 0.32 10.96
N VAL A 256 -8.59 -0.26 10.92
CA VAL A 256 -7.92 -0.84 12.08
C VAL A 256 -6.58 -0.16 12.22
N TRP A 257 -6.25 0.17 13.44
CA TRP A 257 -5.05 0.88 13.80
C TRP A 257 -4.33 0.17 14.95
N VAL A 258 -3.00 0.14 14.91
CA VAL A 258 -2.17 -0.37 15.99
C VAL A 258 -1.16 0.71 16.36
N PRO A 259 -1.21 1.23 17.61
CA PRO A 259 -0.14 2.05 18.12
C PRO A 259 1.08 1.16 18.30
N HIS A 260 2.24 1.64 17.89
CA HIS A 260 3.50 1.03 18.27
C HIS A 260 3.64 1.22 19.78
N ALA A 261 3.37 0.16 20.53
CA ALA A 261 3.48 0.19 21.98
C ALA A 261 4.94 0.01 22.39
N CYS A 262 5.38 0.83 23.33
CA CYS A 262 6.66 0.71 24.01
C CYS A 262 6.77 -0.63 24.75
#